data_68f0c51875f491b8dc46fbedb800508a
#
_entry.id   68f0c51875f491b8dc46fbedb800508a
#
_cell.length_a   1.000
_cell.length_b   1.000
_cell.length_c   1.000
_cell.angle_alpha   90.00
_cell.angle_beta   90.00
_cell.angle_gamma   90.00
#
_symmetry.space_group_name_H-M   'P 1'
#
loop_
_entity.id
_entity.type
_entity.pdbx_description
1 polymer ?
#
loop_
_entity_poly.entity_id
_entity_poly.type
_entity_poly.pdbx_seq_one_letter_code
_entity_poly.pdbx_strand_id
1 'polypeptide(L)'
;LLKAMRAAKMDGSRVTFQLTEGDATTYLKQAGVFAEKMKSAGCGISISRFGGGLDPFKLFQHIPATMVKFEGSFTQDVSKAEGRQRLTDIVKQVKESNRRTVVGFVESAAQMQALWSLGGVDYLQGYYLQAPMDSLQIPESA
;
A
#
# COMPACT_ATOMS: atom_id res chain seq x y z
N LEU A 1 8.79 12.26 -16.91
CA LEU A 1 7.58 11.93 -16.17
C LEU A 1 6.87 13.18 -15.62
N LEU A 2 7.58 14.04 -14.87
CA LEU A 2 6.99 15.29 -14.35
C LEU A 2 6.55 16.24 -15.46
N LYS A 3 7.30 16.31 -16.56
CA LYS A 3 6.94 17.10 -17.75
C LYS A 3 5.65 16.59 -18.38
N ALA A 4 5.47 15.26 -18.48
CA ALA A 4 4.25 14.65 -19.01
C ALA A 4 3.04 14.97 -18.13
N MET A 5 3.20 14.91 -16.80
CA MET A 5 2.15 15.27 -15.86
C MET A 5 1.74 16.73 -15.97
N ARG A 6 2.70 17.65 -16.12
CA ARG A 6 2.43 19.08 -16.33
C ARG A 6 1.73 19.34 -17.67
N ALA A 7 2.19 18.67 -18.74
CA ALA A 7 1.55 18.78 -20.05
C ALA A 7 0.11 18.29 -20.04
N ALA A 8 -0.20 17.23 -19.28
CA ALA A 8 -1.54 16.70 -19.09
C ALA A 8 -2.38 17.51 -18.07
N LYS A 9 -1.84 18.56 -17.48
CA LYS A 9 -2.46 19.33 -16.39
C LYS A 9 -2.93 18.45 -15.22
N MET A 10 -2.13 17.41 -14.91
CA MET A 10 -2.45 16.45 -13.87
C MET A 10 -2.02 17.00 -12.51
N ASP A 11 -2.95 17.00 -11.54
CA ASP A 11 -2.65 17.31 -10.16
C ASP A 11 -1.88 16.15 -9.53
N GLY A 12 -0.68 16.43 -9.00
CA GLY A 12 0.17 15.43 -8.34
C GLY A 12 -0.53 14.73 -7.18
N SER A 13 -1.43 15.39 -6.47
CA SER A 13 -2.20 14.79 -5.36
C SER A 13 -3.09 13.62 -5.80
N ARG A 14 -3.38 13.50 -7.08
CA ARG A 14 -4.17 12.41 -7.68
C ARG A 14 -3.33 11.24 -8.16
N VAL A 15 -2.01 11.31 -7.99
CA VAL A 15 -1.06 10.30 -8.46
C VAL A 15 -0.29 9.73 -7.30
N THR A 16 -0.28 8.41 -7.19
CA THR A 16 0.55 7.68 -6.23
C THR A 16 1.48 6.74 -6.99
N PHE A 17 2.78 6.84 -6.72
CA PHE A 17 3.77 5.93 -7.27
C PHE A 17 3.99 4.78 -6.30
N GLN A 18 4.05 3.57 -6.84
CA GLN A 18 4.24 2.36 -6.04
C GLN A 18 5.62 1.75 -6.30
N LEU A 19 6.36 1.51 -5.23
CA LEU A 19 7.63 0.80 -5.23
C LEU A 19 7.45 -0.50 -4.44
N THR A 20 8.05 -1.60 -4.90
CA THR A 20 8.09 -2.82 -4.07
C THR A 20 9.12 -2.66 -2.96
N GLU A 21 8.88 -3.28 -1.81
CA GLU A 21 9.86 -3.31 -0.71
C GLU A 21 11.21 -3.86 -1.18
N GLY A 22 11.21 -4.92 -1.99
CA GLY A 22 12.42 -5.52 -2.51
C GLY A 22 13.25 -4.57 -3.37
N ASP A 23 12.63 -3.90 -4.32
CA ASP A 23 13.30 -2.93 -5.18
C ASP A 23 13.78 -1.71 -4.40
N ALA A 24 12.95 -1.21 -3.49
CA ALA A 24 13.32 -0.09 -2.63
C ALA A 24 14.51 -0.41 -1.74
N THR A 25 14.61 -1.62 -1.23
CA THR A 25 15.74 -2.08 -0.41
C THR A 25 17.00 -2.25 -1.26
N THR A 26 16.88 -2.85 -2.45
CA THR A 26 18.00 -3.09 -3.35
C THR A 26 18.59 -1.79 -3.92
N TYR A 27 17.73 -0.84 -4.27
CA TYR A 27 18.09 0.44 -4.87
C TYR A 27 17.76 1.63 -3.98
N LEU A 28 18.07 1.52 -2.71
CA LEU A 28 17.61 2.44 -1.67
C LEU A 28 17.90 3.91 -1.96
N LYS A 29 19.11 4.22 -2.44
CA LYS A 29 19.50 5.59 -2.76
C LYS A 29 18.71 6.15 -3.93
N GLN A 30 18.58 5.40 -5.01
CA GLN A 30 17.83 5.79 -6.19
C GLN A 30 16.36 5.93 -5.90
N ALA A 31 15.79 4.97 -5.14
CA ALA A 31 14.40 5.01 -4.71
C ALA A 31 14.11 6.24 -3.83
N GLY A 32 15.01 6.57 -2.92
CA GLY A 32 14.88 7.76 -2.07
C GLY A 32 14.89 9.05 -2.89
N VAL A 33 15.79 9.18 -3.85
CA VAL A 33 15.86 10.35 -4.74
C VAL A 33 14.58 10.48 -5.58
N PHE A 34 14.13 9.39 -6.17
CA PHE A 34 12.88 9.35 -6.94
C PHE A 34 11.69 9.76 -6.09
N ALA A 35 11.56 9.17 -4.90
CA ALA A 35 10.44 9.42 -4.00
C ALA A 35 10.38 10.87 -3.53
N GLU A 36 11.54 11.49 -3.22
CA GLU A 36 11.61 12.90 -2.85
C GLU A 36 11.17 13.82 -3.99
N LYS A 37 11.59 13.53 -5.22
CA LYS A 37 11.13 14.28 -6.40
C LYS A 37 9.62 14.20 -6.60
N MET A 38 9.07 12.99 -6.47
CA MET A 38 7.61 12.79 -6.64
C MET A 38 6.83 13.46 -5.51
N LYS A 39 7.32 13.39 -4.28
CA LYS A 39 6.74 14.10 -3.14
C LYS A 39 6.75 15.62 -3.36
N SER A 40 7.84 16.16 -3.86
CA SER A 40 7.95 17.61 -4.17
C SER A 40 6.96 18.04 -5.24
N ALA A 41 6.53 17.13 -6.11
CA ALA A 41 5.48 17.36 -7.10
C ALA A 41 4.06 17.16 -6.53
N GLY A 42 3.93 16.85 -5.24
CA GLY A 42 2.65 16.61 -4.57
C GLY A 42 2.13 15.18 -4.72
N CYS A 43 2.90 14.27 -5.31
CA CYS A 43 2.49 12.87 -5.49
C CYS A 43 2.65 12.05 -4.21
N GLY A 44 1.79 11.05 -4.05
CA GLY A 44 1.92 10.04 -3.01
C GLY A 44 2.94 8.96 -3.37
N ILE A 45 3.52 8.33 -2.35
CA ILE A 45 4.41 7.19 -2.49
C ILE A 45 3.85 6.02 -1.70
N SER A 46 3.72 4.88 -2.34
CA SER A 46 3.29 3.63 -1.72
C SER A 46 4.39 2.58 -1.82
N ILE A 47 4.59 1.83 -0.75
CA ILE A 47 5.46 0.64 -0.77
C ILE A 47 4.58 -0.60 -0.79
N SER A 48 4.74 -1.42 -1.82
CA SER A 48 4.01 -2.68 -1.95
C SER A 48 4.85 -3.88 -1.49
N ARG A 49 4.20 -5.01 -1.28
CA ARG A 49 4.79 -6.24 -0.74
C ARG A 49 5.49 -6.01 0.59
N PHE A 50 4.94 -5.10 1.39
CA PHE A 50 5.51 -4.66 2.65
C PHE A 50 5.39 -5.74 3.72
N GLY A 51 6.46 -5.90 4.50
CA GLY A 51 6.52 -6.87 5.59
C GLY A 51 7.14 -8.20 5.21
N GLY A 52 7.54 -8.39 3.94
CA GLY A 52 8.22 -9.61 3.49
C GLY A 52 9.70 -9.68 3.84
N GLY A 53 10.34 -8.53 4.06
CA GLY A 53 11.76 -8.44 4.39
C GLY A 53 12.06 -8.52 5.89
N LEU A 54 13.35 -8.45 6.22
CA LEU A 54 13.81 -8.57 7.61
C LEU A 54 13.54 -7.31 8.45
N ASP A 55 13.69 -6.14 7.84
CA ASP A 55 13.49 -4.85 8.51
C ASP A 55 12.81 -3.86 7.56
N PRO A 56 11.50 -4.04 7.31
CA PRO A 56 10.78 -3.21 6.36
C PRO A 56 10.62 -1.76 6.81
N PHE A 57 10.58 -1.50 8.11
CA PHE A 57 10.41 -0.15 8.66
C PHE A 57 11.61 0.75 8.42
N LYS A 58 12.79 0.19 8.17
CA LYS A 58 13.99 0.95 7.83
C LYS A 58 13.81 1.80 6.57
N LEU A 59 12.98 1.35 5.63
CA LEU A 59 12.69 2.09 4.40
C LEU A 59 12.09 3.47 4.68
N PHE A 60 11.31 3.63 5.75
CA PHE A 60 10.68 4.90 6.07
C PHE A 60 11.66 6.00 6.46
N GLN A 61 12.89 5.65 6.83
CA GLN A 61 13.95 6.60 7.11
C GLN A 61 14.52 7.23 5.83
N HIS A 62 14.34 6.56 4.69
CA HIS A 62 14.92 6.95 3.40
C HIS A 62 13.86 7.32 2.35
N ILE A 63 12.65 6.80 2.49
CA ILE A 63 11.58 6.95 1.52
C ILE A 63 10.36 7.55 2.21
N PRO A 64 9.86 8.72 1.77
CA PRO A 64 8.69 9.37 2.36
C PRO A 64 7.39 8.71 1.91
N ALA A 65 7.21 7.43 2.24
CA ALA A 65 6.00 6.70 1.92
C ALA A 65 4.81 7.20 2.74
N THR A 66 3.66 7.35 2.10
CA THR A 66 2.40 7.73 2.74
C THR A 66 1.47 6.53 2.94
N MET A 67 1.73 5.44 2.24
CA MET A 67 0.90 4.25 2.20
C MET A 67 1.75 3.01 2.07
N VAL A 68 1.31 1.91 2.65
CA VAL A 68 1.91 0.60 2.43
C VAL A 68 0.84 -0.41 2.05
N LYS A 69 1.18 -1.30 1.11
CA LYS A 69 0.39 -2.48 0.77
C LYS A 69 1.14 -3.72 1.24
N PHE A 70 0.50 -4.50 2.09
CA PHE A 70 1.14 -5.65 2.71
C PHE A 70 1.39 -6.80 1.72
N GLU A 71 2.43 -7.59 1.99
CA GLU A 71 2.72 -8.82 1.26
C GLU A 71 1.51 -9.76 1.31
N GLY A 72 1.22 -10.45 0.19
CA GLY A 72 0.03 -11.28 0.04
C GLY A 72 -0.07 -12.44 1.03
N SER A 73 1.06 -12.91 1.55
CA SER A 73 1.08 -13.95 2.60
C SER A 73 0.32 -13.55 3.87
N PHE A 74 0.27 -12.28 4.21
CA PHE A 74 -0.52 -11.80 5.34
C PHE A 74 -2.01 -12.05 5.14
N THR A 75 -2.51 -11.84 3.92
CA THR A 75 -3.92 -12.10 3.60
C THR A 75 -4.22 -13.60 3.60
N GLN A 76 -3.33 -14.41 3.06
CA GLN A 76 -3.48 -15.87 3.04
C GLN A 76 -3.54 -16.47 4.44
N ASP A 77 -2.75 -15.94 5.37
CA ASP A 77 -2.63 -16.45 6.73
C ASP A 77 -3.66 -15.87 7.71
N VAL A 78 -4.49 -14.92 7.27
CA VAL A 78 -5.44 -14.22 8.16
C VAL A 78 -6.52 -15.12 8.75
N SER A 79 -6.77 -16.27 8.17
CA SER A 79 -7.68 -17.30 8.73
C SER A 79 -7.11 -17.99 9.98
N LYS A 80 -5.79 -17.96 10.14
CA LYS A 80 -5.08 -18.55 11.29
C LYS A 80 -4.89 -17.50 12.38
N ALA A 81 -4.97 -17.92 13.65
CA ALA A 81 -4.79 -17.01 14.79
C ALA A 81 -3.42 -16.32 14.78
N GLU A 82 -2.36 -17.06 14.48
CA GLU A 82 -0.99 -16.52 14.38
C GLU A 82 -0.85 -15.51 13.25
N GLY A 83 -1.46 -15.79 12.10
CA GLY A 83 -1.46 -14.89 10.95
C GLY A 83 -2.21 -13.59 11.24
N ARG A 84 -3.36 -13.67 11.91
CA ARG A 84 -4.09 -12.49 12.37
C ARG A 84 -3.27 -11.66 13.34
N GLN A 85 -2.59 -12.28 14.28
CA GLN A 85 -1.76 -11.56 15.25
C GLN A 85 -0.59 -10.86 14.55
N ARG A 86 0.09 -11.54 13.64
CA ARG A 86 1.16 -10.94 12.84
C ARG A 86 0.70 -9.71 12.07
N LEU A 87 -0.44 -9.82 11.40
CA LEU A 87 -1.00 -8.70 10.65
C LEU A 87 -1.44 -7.57 11.58
N THR A 88 -2.07 -7.88 12.70
CA THR A 88 -2.46 -6.88 13.71
C THR A 88 -1.24 -6.09 14.19
N ASP A 89 -0.16 -6.77 14.52
CA ASP A 89 1.05 -6.12 15.03
C ASP A 89 1.70 -5.19 14.01
N ILE A 90 1.82 -5.63 12.76
CA ILE A 90 2.43 -4.80 11.70
C ILE A 90 1.53 -3.64 11.29
N VAL A 91 0.23 -3.85 11.23
CA VAL A 91 -0.76 -2.77 10.96
C VAL A 91 -0.66 -1.70 12.04
N LYS A 92 -0.62 -2.09 13.30
CA LYS A 92 -0.47 -1.16 14.41
C LYS A 92 0.79 -0.30 14.27
N GLN A 93 1.94 -0.91 13.99
CA GLN A 93 3.20 -0.19 13.84
C GLN A 93 3.15 0.79 12.66
N VAL A 94 2.54 0.41 11.54
CA VAL A 94 2.38 1.29 10.39
C VAL A 94 1.46 2.47 10.71
N LYS A 95 0.37 2.24 11.42
CA LYS A 95 -0.56 3.30 11.83
C LYS A 95 0.08 4.27 12.84
N GLU A 96 0.90 3.77 13.75
CA GLU A 96 1.66 4.61 14.68
C GLU A 96 2.67 5.52 13.95
N SER A 97 3.11 5.13 12.76
CA SER A 97 3.95 5.95 11.89
C SER A 97 3.17 6.93 10.99
N ASN A 98 1.86 7.06 11.17
CA ASN A 98 0.95 7.92 10.39
C ASN A 98 0.89 7.57 8.90
N ARG A 99 0.95 6.30 8.55
CA ARG A 99 0.82 5.81 7.18
C ARG A 99 -0.47 5.04 6.99
N ARG A 100 -1.01 5.10 5.78
CA ARG A 100 -2.20 4.34 5.41
C ARG A 100 -1.85 2.91 5.06
N THR A 101 -2.78 2.01 5.31
CA THR A 101 -2.59 0.57 5.09
C THR A 101 -3.54 0.04 4.03
N VAL A 102 -3.00 -0.81 3.16
CA VAL A 102 -3.76 -1.53 2.13
C VAL A 102 -3.49 -3.02 2.29
N VAL A 103 -4.54 -3.81 2.34
CA VAL A 103 -4.45 -5.28 2.29
C VAL A 103 -5.03 -5.74 0.97
N GLY A 104 -4.20 -6.40 0.16
CA GLY A 104 -4.58 -6.93 -1.14
C GLY A 104 -4.93 -8.41 -1.10
N PHE A 105 -5.26 -8.94 -2.27
CA PHE A 105 -5.54 -10.36 -2.50
C PHE A 105 -6.69 -10.94 -1.68
N VAL A 106 -7.70 -10.13 -1.39
CA VAL A 106 -8.92 -10.58 -0.71
C VAL A 106 -9.74 -11.43 -1.69
N GLU A 107 -9.88 -12.71 -1.41
CA GLU A 107 -10.48 -13.70 -2.30
C GLU A 107 -11.77 -14.32 -1.73
N SER A 108 -12.10 -14.05 -0.47
CA SER A 108 -13.26 -14.65 0.18
C SER A 108 -13.92 -13.72 1.19
N ALA A 109 -15.19 -13.99 1.48
CA ALA A 109 -15.94 -13.30 2.52
C ALA A 109 -15.30 -13.48 3.90
N ALA A 110 -14.76 -14.67 4.18
CA ALA A 110 -14.11 -14.98 5.44
C ALA A 110 -12.86 -14.12 5.66
N GLN A 111 -12.03 -13.96 4.62
CA GLN A 111 -10.88 -13.06 4.67
C GLN A 111 -11.29 -11.60 4.89
N MET A 112 -12.28 -11.14 4.13
CA MET A 112 -12.80 -9.78 4.27
C MET A 112 -13.31 -9.51 5.69
N GLN A 113 -14.06 -10.43 6.26
CA GLN A 113 -14.59 -10.30 7.61
C GLN A 113 -13.48 -10.29 8.66
N ALA A 114 -12.48 -11.18 8.53
CA ALA A 114 -11.35 -11.22 9.43
C ALA A 114 -10.54 -9.90 9.38
N LEU A 115 -10.28 -9.38 8.19
CA LEU A 115 -9.57 -8.11 7.98
C LEU A 115 -10.36 -6.92 8.53
N TRP A 116 -11.65 -6.89 8.31
CA TRP A 116 -12.54 -5.84 8.86
C TRP A 116 -12.51 -5.80 10.38
N SER A 117 -12.43 -6.97 11.01
CA SER A 117 -12.43 -7.10 12.47
C SER A 117 -11.11 -6.65 13.13
N LEU A 118 -10.01 -6.63 12.36
CA LEU A 118 -8.70 -6.21 12.89
C LEU A 118 -8.65 -4.73 13.26
N GLY A 119 -9.34 -3.88 12.52
CA GLY A 119 -9.19 -2.43 12.60
C GLY A 119 -7.85 -1.94 12.04
N GLY A 120 -7.76 -0.64 11.75
CA GLY A 120 -6.51 -0.03 11.27
C GLY A 120 -6.16 -0.31 9.80
N VAL A 121 -6.93 -1.13 9.10
CA VAL A 121 -6.80 -1.31 7.65
C VAL A 121 -7.63 -0.25 6.95
N ASP A 122 -6.97 0.62 6.18
CA ASP A 122 -7.65 1.73 5.49
C ASP A 122 -8.32 1.28 4.19
N TYR A 123 -7.69 0.37 3.44
CA TYR A 123 -8.19 -0.10 2.14
C TYR A 123 -8.05 -1.62 2.00
N LEU A 124 -9.04 -2.23 1.36
CA LEU A 124 -9.03 -3.64 0.95
C LEU A 124 -9.07 -3.72 -0.58
N GLN A 125 -8.34 -4.69 -1.13
CA GLN A 125 -8.29 -4.95 -2.57
C GLN A 125 -8.28 -6.46 -2.84
N GLY A 126 -8.98 -6.90 -3.87
CA GLY A 126 -8.96 -8.29 -4.29
C GLY A 126 -10.14 -8.65 -5.18
N TYR A 127 -10.07 -9.80 -5.84
CA TYR A 127 -11.10 -10.27 -6.76
C TYR A 127 -12.47 -10.49 -6.10
N TYR A 128 -12.50 -10.81 -4.83
CA TYR A 128 -13.75 -10.95 -4.09
C TYR A 128 -14.51 -9.62 -4.03
N LEU A 129 -13.79 -8.49 -3.91
CA LEU A 129 -14.39 -7.16 -3.85
C LEU A 129 -14.74 -6.67 -5.24
N GLN A 130 -13.79 -6.73 -6.15
CA GLN A 130 -13.95 -6.35 -7.55
C GLN A 130 -12.82 -6.92 -8.39
N ALA A 131 -13.15 -7.58 -9.50
CA ALA A 131 -12.19 -8.00 -10.50
C ALA A 131 -11.67 -6.78 -11.31
N PRO A 132 -10.50 -6.87 -11.93
CA PRO A 132 -10.01 -5.84 -12.84
C PRO A 132 -11.03 -5.55 -13.95
N MET A 133 -11.16 -4.28 -14.30
CA MET A 133 -12.12 -3.80 -15.31
C MET A 133 -11.41 -2.88 -16.30
N ASP A 134 -11.91 -2.85 -17.54
CA ASP A 134 -11.36 -1.99 -18.60
C ASP A 134 -11.72 -0.51 -18.42
N SER A 135 -12.75 -0.22 -17.65
CA SER A 135 -13.19 1.13 -17.36
C SER A 135 -13.48 1.32 -15.88
N LEU A 136 -13.24 2.53 -15.41
CA LEU A 136 -13.57 2.91 -14.04
C LEU A 136 -15.08 3.11 -13.92
N GLN A 137 -15.75 2.22 -13.21
CA GLN A 137 -17.15 2.41 -12.82
C GLN A 137 -17.16 2.96 -11.39
N ILE A 138 -17.52 4.22 -11.28
CA ILE A 138 -17.74 4.85 -9.98
C ILE A 138 -19.20 4.59 -9.65
N PRO A 139 -19.53 3.86 -8.56
CA PRO A 139 -20.91 3.72 -8.12
C PRO A 139 -21.50 5.11 -7.92
N GLU A 140 -22.66 5.35 -8.50
CA GLU A 140 -23.40 6.54 -8.12
C GLU A 140 -23.60 6.49 -6.62
N SER A 141 -23.21 7.55 -5.94
CA SER A 141 -23.30 7.64 -4.49
C SER A 141 -24.73 7.39 -4.04
N ALA A 142 -24.88 6.33 -3.28
CA ALA A 142 -26.13 6.08 -2.61
C ALA A 142 -26.40 7.18 -1.57
#